data_5bc9a86759805ac2676748c886b165e8
#
_entry.id   5bc9a86759805ac2676748c886b165e8
#
_cell.length_a   1.000
_cell.length_b   1.000
_cell.length_c   1.000
_cell.angle_alpha   90.00
_cell.angle_beta   90.00
_cell.angle_gamma   90.00
#
_symmetry.space_group_name_H-M   'P 1'
#
loop_
_entity.id
_entity.type
_entity.pdbx_description
1 polymer ?
#
loop_
_entity_poly.entity_id
_entity_poly.type
_entity_poly.pdbx_seq_one_letter_code
_entity_poly.pdbx_strand_id
1 'polypeptide(L)'
;MTAAVLWAGCATGCSPTAPEVEDASPPRGEAVVTVDGIEMSSVDSARCSAVGPYTTIVTGDGTVGMTVMISTAEEPTIEFVDINNLAGFTGGYNRDLEGDAVVTVSGPTYDIRGTALGYDSRFPERTSRTFQVQASC
;
A
#
# COMPACT_ATOMS: atom_id res chain seq x y z
N MET A 1 -30.25 49.79 44.86
CA MET A 1 -31.16 48.82 44.27
C MET A 1 -30.43 48.13 43.13
N THR A 2 -30.13 46.96 43.38
CA THR A 2 -29.10 46.14 42.73
C THR A 2 -29.66 45.41 41.50
N ALA A 3 -29.04 45.59 40.38
CA ALA A 3 -29.28 44.76 39.21
C ALA A 3 -28.11 43.77 39.04
N ALA A 4 -28.42 42.53 39.20
CA ALA A 4 -27.51 41.45 38.97
C ALA A 4 -27.48 41.09 37.48
N VAL A 5 -26.32 41.21 36.86
CA VAL A 5 -26.11 40.74 35.49
C VAL A 5 -25.52 39.36 35.55
N LEU A 6 -26.28 38.40 35.12
CA LEU A 6 -25.85 37.02 34.89
C LEU A 6 -25.12 36.91 33.57
N TRP A 7 -23.84 36.63 33.62
CA TRP A 7 -23.07 36.22 32.47
C TRP A 7 -23.20 34.72 32.25
N ALA A 8 -23.91 34.32 31.25
CA ALA A 8 -23.89 32.97 30.77
C ALA A 8 -22.70 32.85 29.79
N GLY A 9 -21.65 32.28 30.25
CA GLY A 9 -20.53 31.90 29.42
C GLY A 9 -20.87 30.65 28.63
N CYS A 10 -21.18 30.79 27.37
CA CYS A 10 -21.21 29.67 26.46
C CYS A 10 -19.77 29.28 26.09
N ALA A 11 -19.24 28.34 26.81
CA ALA A 11 -18.04 27.66 26.35
C ALA A 11 -18.42 26.67 25.23
N THR A 12 -18.43 27.13 24.00
CA THR A 12 -18.49 26.24 22.86
C THR A 12 -17.14 25.61 22.68
N GLY A 13 -16.91 24.50 23.33
CA GLY A 13 -15.78 23.65 23.06
C GLY A 13 -15.98 22.95 21.73
N CYS A 14 -15.62 23.58 20.63
CA CYS A 14 -15.38 22.87 19.40
C CYS A 14 -14.05 22.17 19.54
N SER A 15 -14.08 20.90 19.87
CA SER A 15 -12.92 20.04 19.68
C SER A 15 -12.76 19.87 18.19
N PRO A 16 -11.69 20.38 17.57
CA PRO A 16 -11.41 19.97 16.21
C PRO A 16 -11.14 18.47 16.28
N THR A 17 -11.99 17.70 15.67
CA THR A 17 -11.66 16.34 15.30
C THR A 17 -10.44 16.46 14.43
N ALA A 18 -9.27 16.06 14.93
CA ALA A 18 -8.11 15.92 14.09
C ALA A 18 -8.52 15.03 12.92
N PRO A 19 -8.27 15.44 11.67
CA PRO A 19 -8.50 14.56 10.54
C PRO A 19 -7.66 13.32 10.82
N GLU A 20 -8.31 12.20 10.95
CA GLU A 20 -7.66 10.93 11.02
C GLU A 20 -6.96 10.73 9.69
N VAL A 21 -5.65 10.90 9.70
CA VAL A 21 -4.80 10.75 8.53
C VAL A 21 -4.59 9.27 8.22
N GLU A 22 -4.84 8.45 9.21
CA GLU A 22 -4.86 7.01 9.03
C GLU A 22 -6.12 6.64 8.30
N ASP A 23 -6.05 5.65 7.56
CA ASP A 23 -7.12 5.03 6.82
C ASP A 23 -7.52 5.73 5.54
N ALA A 24 -6.50 6.27 4.87
CA ALA A 24 -6.55 6.28 3.43
C ALA A 24 -6.39 4.86 2.88
N SER A 25 -6.88 3.84 3.61
CA SER A 25 -6.96 2.49 3.07
C SER A 25 -7.87 2.50 1.85
N PRO A 26 -7.41 1.96 0.72
CA PRO A 26 -8.25 1.91 -0.46
C PRO A 26 -9.50 1.07 -0.20
N PRO A 27 -10.62 1.37 -0.86
CA PRO A 27 -11.79 0.50 -0.84
C PRO A 27 -11.45 -0.91 -1.33
N ARG A 28 -12.29 -1.88 -0.99
CA ARG A 28 -12.13 -3.25 -1.44
C ARG A 28 -12.10 -3.34 -2.97
N GLY A 29 -11.12 -4.05 -3.51
CA GLY A 29 -10.91 -4.16 -4.94
C GLY A 29 -10.07 -3.03 -5.53
N GLU A 30 -9.55 -2.15 -4.68
CA GLU A 30 -8.67 -1.05 -5.09
C GLU A 30 -7.30 -1.15 -4.43
N ALA A 31 -6.34 -0.48 -5.04
CA ALA A 31 -4.97 -0.43 -4.56
C ALA A 31 -4.37 0.96 -4.76
N VAL A 32 -3.42 1.30 -3.91
CA VAL A 32 -2.52 2.43 -4.10
C VAL A 32 -1.12 1.87 -4.26
N VAL A 33 -0.53 2.08 -5.41
CA VAL A 33 0.82 1.59 -5.76
C VAL A 33 1.76 2.76 -5.92
N THR A 34 2.89 2.69 -5.24
CA THR A 34 3.91 3.73 -5.24
C THR A 34 5.26 3.11 -5.57
N VAL A 35 5.99 3.71 -6.50
CA VAL A 35 7.36 3.32 -6.86
C VAL A 35 8.25 4.54 -6.71
N ASP A 36 9.31 4.41 -5.92
CA ASP A 36 10.22 5.52 -5.57
C ASP A 36 9.49 6.77 -5.06
N GLY A 37 8.42 6.57 -4.30
CA GLY A 37 7.61 7.68 -3.76
C GLY A 37 6.62 8.30 -4.73
N ILE A 38 6.51 7.77 -5.96
CA ILE A 38 5.59 8.27 -6.98
C ILE A 38 4.40 7.33 -7.09
N GLU A 39 3.19 7.85 -6.89
CA GLU A 39 1.97 7.08 -7.01
C GLU A 39 1.67 6.75 -8.47
N MET A 40 1.36 5.47 -8.70
CA MET A 40 1.00 4.94 -10.03
C MET A 40 -0.53 4.85 -10.14
N SER A 41 -1.17 5.92 -10.56
CA SER A 41 -2.63 6.00 -10.64
C SER A 41 -3.26 5.07 -11.69
N SER A 42 -2.48 4.56 -12.62
CA SER A 42 -2.95 3.65 -13.67
C SER A 42 -3.12 2.20 -13.19
N VAL A 43 -2.68 1.87 -11.99
CA VAL A 43 -2.72 0.51 -11.43
C VAL A 43 -3.46 0.48 -10.11
N ASP A 44 -4.62 1.10 -10.07
CA ASP A 44 -5.44 1.30 -8.88
C ASP A 44 -6.42 0.16 -8.58
N SER A 45 -6.45 -0.88 -9.38
CA SER A 45 -7.29 -2.05 -9.13
C SER A 45 -6.53 -3.13 -8.39
N ALA A 46 -7.21 -3.82 -7.48
CA ALA A 46 -6.68 -4.97 -6.76
C ALA A 46 -7.58 -6.18 -6.96
N ARG A 47 -7.00 -7.28 -7.40
CA ARG A 47 -7.66 -8.58 -7.44
C ARG A 47 -6.93 -9.53 -6.50
N CYS A 48 -7.67 -10.11 -5.59
CA CYS A 48 -7.13 -10.98 -4.57
C CYS A 48 -7.65 -12.40 -4.76
N SER A 49 -6.78 -13.37 -4.59
CA SER A 49 -7.15 -14.78 -4.56
C SER A 49 -6.39 -15.50 -3.47
N ALA A 50 -7.05 -16.45 -2.82
CA ALA A 50 -6.44 -17.26 -1.78
C ALA A 50 -6.50 -18.73 -2.19
N VAL A 51 -5.35 -19.41 -2.18
CA VAL A 51 -5.23 -20.85 -2.45
C VAL A 51 -4.34 -21.45 -1.39
N GLY A 52 -4.92 -22.29 -0.53
CA GLY A 52 -4.21 -22.86 0.61
C GLY A 52 -3.66 -21.76 1.53
N PRO A 53 -2.38 -21.81 1.91
CA PRO A 53 -1.77 -20.79 2.75
C PRO A 53 -1.32 -19.53 2.01
N TYR A 54 -1.62 -19.41 0.70
CA TYR A 54 -1.12 -18.32 -0.12
C TYR A 54 -2.24 -17.37 -0.53
N THR A 55 -1.99 -16.09 -0.36
CA THR A 55 -2.82 -15.00 -0.90
C THR A 55 -2.05 -14.29 -1.99
N THR A 56 -2.66 -14.15 -3.16
CA THR A 56 -2.08 -13.43 -4.28
C THR A 56 -2.87 -12.18 -4.55
N ILE A 57 -2.18 -11.06 -4.66
CA ILE A 57 -2.74 -9.76 -4.97
C ILE A 57 -2.17 -9.29 -6.31
N VAL A 58 -3.06 -8.99 -7.25
CA VAL A 58 -2.68 -8.47 -8.57
C VAL A 58 -3.24 -7.07 -8.71
N THR A 59 -2.37 -6.10 -8.99
CA THR A 59 -2.75 -4.73 -9.28
C THR A 59 -2.50 -4.43 -10.75
N GLY A 60 -3.35 -3.61 -11.36
CA GLY A 60 -3.23 -3.29 -12.77
C GLY A 60 -3.71 -4.41 -13.69
N ASP A 61 -3.12 -4.50 -14.86
CA ASP A 61 -3.38 -5.57 -15.83
C ASP A 61 -2.15 -6.46 -16.02
N GLY A 62 -2.21 -7.41 -16.95
CA GLY A 62 -1.13 -8.37 -17.17
C GLY A 62 0.16 -7.78 -17.77
N THR A 63 0.14 -6.55 -18.27
CA THR A 63 1.28 -5.89 -18.92
C THR A 63 1.87 -4.76 -18.11
N VAL A 64 1.06 -4.11 -17.30
CA VAL A 64 1.47 -3.03 -16.38
C VAL A 64 0.84 -3.27 -15.04
N GLY A 65 1.64 -3.49 -14.03
CA GLY A 65 1.11 -3.76 -12.70
C GLY A 65 2.08 -4.48 -11.80
N MET A 66 1.55 -4.99 -10.72
CA MET A 66 2.32 -5.69 -9.69
C MET A 66 1.56 -6.93 -9.24
N THR A 67 2.29 -8.01 -9.02
CA THR A 67 1.76 -9.23 -8.42
C THR A 67 2.53 -9.51 -7.14
N VAL A 68 1.81 -9.75 -6.06
CA VAL A 68 2.40 -10.08 -4.76
C VAL A 68 1.82 -11.39 -4.28
N MET A 69 2.66 -12.31 -3.86
CA MET A 69 2.24 -13.53 -3.17
C MET A 69 2.66 -13.48 -1.71
N ILE A 70 1.71 -13.74 -0.83
CA ILE A 70 1.88 -13.69 0.61
C ILE A 70 1.56 -15.07 1.18
N SER A 71 2.45 -15.60 2.01
CA SER A 71 2.17 -16.78 2.83
C SER A 71 1.48 -16.35 4.11
N THR A 72 0.38 -17.00 4.44
CA THR A 72 -0.41 -16.73 5.66
C THR A 72 -0.43 -17.91 6.62
N ALA A 73 0.45 -18.89 6.41
CA ALA A 73 0.50 -20.11 7.25
C ALA A 73 0.88 -19.81 8.71
N GLU A 74 1.71 -18.81 8.91
CA GLU A 74 2.14 -18.29 10.22
C GLU A 74 1.97 -16.78 10.21
N GLU A 75 3.00 -16.01 10.58
CA GLU A 75 2.98 -14.59 10.35
C GLU A 75 2.98 -14.30 8.86
N PRO A 76 2.19 -13.32 8.38
CA PRO A 76 2.19 -12.96 6.98
C PRO A 76 3.60 -12.64 6.48
N THR A 77 4.01 -13.31 5.43
CA THR A 77 5.35 -13.19 4.85
C THR A 77 5.26 -13.06 3.34
N ILE A 78 6.01 -12.15 2.76
CA ILE A 78 6.06 -11.98 1.31
C ILE A 78 6.89 -13.12 0.70
N GLU A 79 6.30 -13.89 -0.19
CA GLU A 79 6.99 -14.91 -0.96
C GLU A 79 7.66 -14.32 -2.20
N PHE A 80 6.93 -13.52 -2.96
CA PHE A 80 7.52 -12.76 -4.05
C PHE A 80 6.71 -11.50 -4.37
N VAL A 81 7.37 -10.57 -5.04
CA VAL A 81 6.77 -9.39 -5.66
C VAL A 81 7.27 -9.33 -7.10
N ASP A 82 6.37 -9.19 -8.04
CA ASP A 82 6.67 -9.07 -9.45
C ASP A 82 6.15 -7.72 -9.95
N ILE A 83 7.04 -6.90 -10.48
CA ILE A 83 6.72 -5.57 -10.97
C ILE A 83 6.90 -5.55 -12.49
N ASN A 84 5.83 -5.21 -13.20
CA ASN A 84 5.83 -5.15 -14.65
C ASN A 84 5.59 -3.73 -15.13
N ASN A 85 6.63 -3.13 -15.70
CA ASN A 85 6.57 -1.85 -16.40
C ASN A 85 5.86 -0.72 -15.62
N LEU A 86 6.22 -0.56 -14.35
CA LEU A 86 5.77 0.57 -13.55
C LEU A 86 6.80 1.68 -13.63
N ALA A 87 6.42 2.82 -14.19
CA ALA A 87 7.32 3.94 -14.48
C ALA A 87 8.57 3.50 -15.27
N GLY A 88 8.43 2.54 -16.16
CA GLY A 88 9.52 1.97 -16.95
C GLY A 88 10.35 0.93 -16.21
N PHE A 89 10.02 0.61 -14.97
CA PHE A 89 10.75 -0.38 -14.19
C PHE A 89 10.07 -1.75 -14.24
N THR A 90 10.86 -2.78 -14.48
CA THR A 90 10.46 -4.19 -14.42
C THR A 90 11.44 -4.94 -13.54
N GLY A 91 10.95 -5.59 -12.53
CA GLY A 91 11.78 -6.32 -11.58
C GLY A 91 10.94 -6.96 -10.49
N GLY A 92 11.58 -7.33 -9.41
CA GLY A 92 10.87 -7.98 -8.35
C GLY A 92 11.70 -8.30 -7.13
N TYR A 93 11.05 -8.96 -6.22
CA TYR A 93 11.64 -9.52 -5.01
C TYR A 93 11.23 -10.98 -4.91
N ASN A 94 12.16 -11.83 -4.55
CA ASN A 94 11.88 -13.21 -4.19
C ASN A 94 12.47 -13.48 -2.80
N ARG A 95 11.71 -14.16 -1.97
CA ARG A 95 12.16 -14.53 -0.63
C ARG A 95 13.50 -15.24 -0.70
N ASP A 96 14.38 -14.91 0.25
CA ASP A 96 15.75 -15.46 0.36
C ASP A 96 16.70 -15.07 -0.79
N LEU A 97 16.29 -14.16 -1.65
CA LEU A 97 17.15 -13.53 -2.65
C LEU A 97 17.42 -12.07 -2.31
N GLU A 98 18.02 -11.34 -3.22
CA GLU A 98 18.32 -9.94 -3.03
C GLU A 98 17.05 -9.07 -2.92
N GLY A 99 17.16 -7.97 -2.18
CA GLY A 99 16.05 -7.08 -1.89
C GLY A 99 15.38 -7.41 -0.58
N ASP A 100 14.30 -6.73 -0.30
CA ASP A 100 13.48 -6.98 0.89
C ASP A 100 12.01 -6.67 0.61
N ALA A 101 11.15 -7.27 1.40
CA ALA A 101 9.74 -6.93 1.40
C ALA A 101 9.12 -7.32 2.73
N VAL A 102 8.26 -6.46 3.23
CA VAL A 102 7.50 -6.69 4.45
C VAL A 102 6.04 -6.41 4.21
N VAL A 103 5.17 -7.10 4.92
CA VAL A 103 3.72 -6.92 4.85
C VAL A 103 3.13 -6.67 6.23
N THR A 104 2.21 -5.73 6.30
CA THR A 104 1.35 -5.51 7.45
C THR A 104 -0.10 -5.68 7.01
N VAL A 105 -0.86 -6.46 7.74
CA VAL A 105 -2.27 -6.73 7.44
C VAL A 105 -3.14 -6.04 8.48
N SER A 106 -4.12 -5.27 8.00
CA SER A 106 -5.08 -4.58 8.85
C SER A 106 -6.49 -4.75 8.25
N GLY A 107 -7.28 -5.65 8.83
CA GLY A 107 -8.57 -6.02 8.26
C GLY A 107 -8.42 -6.53 6.82
N PRO A 108 -9.15 -5.98 5.85
CA PRO A 108 -9.03 -6.39 4.45
C PRO A 108 -7.83 -5.76 3.74
N THR A 109 -7.06 -4.90 4.41
CA THR A 109 -6.00 -4.10 3.78
C THR A 109 -4.63 -4.70 4.04
N TYR A 110 -3.87 -4.86 2.96
CA TYR A 110 -2.47 -5.28 2.97
C TYR A 110 -1.61 -4.08 2.64
N ASP A 111 -0.65 -3.77 3.51
CA ASP A 111 0.38 -2.76 3.28
C ASP A 111 1.71 -3.47 3.06
N ILE A 112 2.22 -3.38 1.84
CA ILE A 112 3.41 -4.10 1.40
C ILE A 112 4.46 -3.08 0.99
N ARG A 113 5.63 -3.19 1.56
CA ARG A 113 6.76 -2.29 1.31
C ARG A 113 8.03 -3.06 1.09
N GLY A 114 8.88 -2.56 0.23
CA GLY A 114 10.16 -3.17 0.03
C GLY A 114 10.99 -2.53 -1.05
N THR A 115 12.03 -3.27 -1.43
CA THR A 115 12.96 -2.91 -2.49
C THR A 115 13.01 -4.04 -3.50
N ALA A 116 12.76 -3.73 -4.75
CA ALA A 116 12.82 -4.65 -5.86
C ALA A 116 14.07 -4.41 -6.71
N LEU A 117 14.59 -5.47 -7.29
CA LEU A 117 15.72 -5.44 -8.20
C LEU A 117 15.25 -5.76 -9.60
N GLY A 118 15.76 -5.05 -10.57
CA GLY A 118 15.38 -5.24 -11.95
C GLY A 118 16.02 -4.24 -12.89
N TYR A 119 15.27 -3.86 -13.91
CA TYR A 119 15.77 -3.00 -14.98
C TYR A 119 14.79 -1.88 -15.27
N ASP A 120 15.34 -0.69 -15.46
CA ASP A 120 14.61 0.47 -15.95
C ASP A 120 14.77 0.51 -17.48
N SER A 121 13.69 0.79 -18.20
CA SER A 121 13.73 0.84 -19.67
C SER A 121 14.67 1.91 -20.24
N ARG A 122 15.06 2.88 -19.42
CA ARG A 122 15.96 3.98 -19.80
C ARG A 122 17.42 3.66 -19.59
N PHE A 123 17.74 2.62 -18.82
CA PHE A 123 19.11 2.28 -18.43
C PHE A 123 19.39 0.79 -18.63
N PRO A 124 20.52 0.41 -19.21
CA PRO A 124 20.85 -1.00 -19.43
C PRO A 124 21.33 -1.72 -18.16
N GLU A 125 21.60 -1.02 -17.09
CA GLU A 125 22.12 -1.60 -15.88
C GLU A 125 21.03 -2.03 -14.92
N ARG A 126 21.27 -3.10 -14.19
CA ARG A 126 20.42 -3.56 -13.12
C ARG A 126 20.34 -2.49 -12.03
N THR A 127 19.14 -2.20 -11.57
CA THR A 127 18.89 -1.17 -10.55
C THR A 127 17.91 -1.66 -9.51
N SER A 128 17.82 -0.95 -8.41
CA SER A 128 16.81 -1.19 -7.37
C SER A 128 15.84 -0.03 -7.29
N ARG A 129 14.59 -0.35 -6.95
CA ARG A 129 13.53 0.65 -6.71
C ARG A 129 12.79 0.29 -5.44
N THR A 130 12.47 1.29 -4.65
CA THR A 130 11.54 1.10 -3.53
C THR A 130 10.11 1.04 -4.05
N PHE A 131 9.30 0.25 -3.40
CA PHE A 131 7.88 0.15 -3.74
C PHE A 131 7.02 0.09 -2.48
N GLN A 132 5.78 0.51 -2.62
CA GLN A 132 4.74 0.32 -1.63
C GLN A 132 3.43 0.00 -2.34
N VAL A 133 2.71 -0.96 -1.79
CA VAL A 133 1.36 -1.32 -2.23
C VAL A 133 0.46 -1.33 -1.02
N GLN A 134 -0.62 -0.56 -1.08
CA GLN A 134 -1.74 -0.73 -0.18
C GLN A 134 -2.90 -1.29 -0.99
N ALA A 135 -3.33 -2.48 -0.68
CA ALA A 135 -4.39 -3.16 -1.41
C ALA A 135 -5.44 -3.69 -0.46
N SER A 136 -6.69 -3.49 -0.79
CA SER A 136 -7.81 -3.98 0.00
C SER A 136 -8.55 -5.10 -0.75
N CYS A 137 -8.65 -6.22 -0.09
CA CYS A 137 -9.32 -7.42 -0.57
C CYS A 137 -10.75 -7.54 0.06
#